data_bd16a606e92ee33a747dae22fb5de4bc
#
_entry.id   bd16a606e92ee33a747dae22fb5de4bc
#
_cell.length_a   1.000
_cell.length_b   1.000
_cell.length_c   1.000
_cell.angle_alpha   90.00
_cell.angle_beta   90.00
_cell.angle_gamma   90.00
#
_symmetry.space_group_name_H-M   'P 1'
#
loop_
_entity.id
_entity.type
_entity.pdbx_description
1 polymer ?
#
loop_
_entity_poly.entity_id
_entity_poly.type
_entity_poly.pdbx_seq_one_letter_code
_entity_poly.pdbx_strand_id
1 'polypeptide(L)'
;MTTRLREHITSIGLATCGKGGVRLADRLGIETSRNTTLRRIMDVSDDARASVVYLGIDDFSFRRGYRFATILVDLESHRPIDLLPDRQAETAAAWMRENPEISVVSRDRASAYASAASEAAPHAVQVADRFQVSKNLTEATQLLLARCQAEIVAAGKGEKPTQNESGQPTISIEEWRPMSTPA
;
A
#
# COMPACT_ATOMS: atom_id res chain seq x y z
N MET A 1 27.23 -10.38 -28.10
CA MET A 1 26.15 -9.39 -27.96
C MET A 1 26.78 -8.03 -27.76
N THR A 2 26.40 -7.03 -28.56
CA THR A 2 26.93 -5.66 -28.45
C THR A 2 26.36 -4.95 -27.21
N THR A 3 27.06 -3.93 -26.70
CA THR A 3 26.60 -3.11 -25.57
C THR A 3 25.21 -2.53 -25.84
N ARG A 4 25.03 -1.91 -27.02
CA ARG A 4 23.76 -1.32 -27.43
C ARG A 4 22.58 -2.32 -27.43
N LEU A 5 22.82 -3.54 -27.93
CA LEU A 5 21.79 -4.58 -27.92
C LEU A 5 21.44 -5.03 -26.49
N ARG A 6 22.44 -5.08 -25.60
CA ARG A 6 22.25 -5.36 -24.18
C ARG A 6 21.35 -4.30 -23.52
N GLU A 7 21.65 -3.03 -23.74
CA GLU A 7 20.86 -1.90 -23.24
C GLU A 7 19.41 -1.94 -23.72
N HIS A 8 19.19 -2.21 -25.01
CA HIS A 8 17.82 -2.35 -25.54
C HIS A 8 17.05 -3.50 -24.89
N ILE A 9 17.66 -4.67 -24.72
CA ILE A 9 17.02 -5.81 -24.06
C ILE A 9 16.73 -5.49 -22.60
N THR A 10 17.63 -4.79 -21.91
CA THR A 10 17.42 -4.35 -20.52
C THR A 10 16.25 -3.37 -20.42
N SER A 11 16.23 -2.32 -21.25
CA SER A 11 15.16 -1.32 -21.26
C SER A 11 13.80 -1.93 -21.58
N ILE A 12 13.73 -2.81 -22.59
CA ILE A 12 12.50 -3.56 -22.94
C ILE A 12 12.07 -4.43 -21.75
N GLY A 13 13.02 -5.10 -21.11
CA GLY A 13 12.76 -5.97 -19.97
C GLY A 13 12.22 -5.22 -18.77
N LEU A 14 12.79 -4.08 -18.41
CA LEU A 14 12.33 -3.22 -17.33
C LEU A 14 10.91 -2.68 -17.59
N ALA A 15 10.60 -2.32 -18.84
CA ALA A 15 9.29 -1.78 -19.21
C ALA A 15 8.17 -2.83 -19.24
N THR A 16 8.48 -4.10 -19.59
CA THR A 16 7.44 -5.10 -19.95
C THR A 16 7.59 -6.46 -19.27
N CYS A 17 8.59 -6.63 -18.41
CA CYS A 17 8.99 -7.90 -17.79
C CYS A 17 9.38 -9.00 -18.78
N GLY A 18 9.66 -10.23 -18.27
CA GLY A 18 10.27 -11.30 -19.08
C GLY A 18 9.49 -11.75 -20.32
N LYS A 19 8.22 -12.16 -20.17
CA LYS A 19 7.41 -12.64 -21.33
C LYS A 19 6.94 -11.52 -22.25
N GLY A 20 6.57 -10.36 -21.69
CA GLY A 20 6.21 -9.18 -22.44
C GLY A 20 7.38 -8.65 -23.23
N GLY A 21 8.57 -8.62 -22.60
CA GLY A 21 9.80 -8.18 -23.22
C GLY A 21 10.19 -9.00 -24.44
N VAL A 22 10.09 -10.33 -24.36
CA VAL A 22 10.39 -11.20 -25.52
C VAL A 22 9.47 -10.89 -26.70
N ARG A 23 8.15 -10.74 -26.45
CA ARG A 23 7.18 -10.42 -27.53
C ARG A 23 7.44 -9.05 -28.16
N LEU A 24 7.83 -8.06 -27.36
CA LEU A 24 8.18 -6.75 -27.87
C LEU A 24 9.50 -6.77 -28.65
N ALA A 25 10.51 -7.43 -28.10
CA ALA A 25 11.82 -7.61 -28.76
C ALA A 25 11.70 -8.30 -30.12
N ASP A 26 10.90 -9.36 -30.22
CA ASP A 26 10.60 -10.08 -31.46
C ASP A 26 10.00 -9.15 -32.52
N ARG A 27 9.02 -8.33 -32.15
CA ARG A 27 8.43 -7.33 -33.07
C ARG A 27 9.43 -6.27 -33.56
N LEU A 28 10.48 -6.02 -32.77
CA LEU A 28 11.57 -5.11 -33.12
C LEU A 28 12.74 -5.82 -33.87
N GLY A 29 12.58 -7.10 -34.21
CA GLY A 29 13.63 -7.90 -34.86
C GLY A 29 14.79 -8.26 -33.94
N ILE A 30 14.58 -8.23 -32.64
CA ILE A 30 15.59 -8.57 -31.62
C ILE A 30 15.33 -9.97 -31.09
N GLU A 31 16.13 -10.93 -31.48
CA GLU A 31 16.07 -12.29 -30.95
C GLU A 31 16.59 -12.33 -29.49
N THR A 32 15.71 -12.69 -28.56
CA THR A 32 16.04 -12.86 -27.15
C THR A 32 15.15 -13.90 -26.49
N SER A 33 15.57 -14.42 -25.34
CA SER A 33 14.78 -15.33 -24.55
C SER A 33 14.30 -14.67 -23.25
N ARG A 34 13.23 -15.22 -22.66
CA ARG A 34 12.74 -14.80 -21.34
C ARG A 34 13.86 -14.81 -20.29
N ASN A 35 14.67 -15.86 -20.27
CA ASN A 35 15.76 -15.99 -19.29
C ASN A 35 16.86 -14.96 -19.54
N THR A 36 17.17 -14.67 -20.80
CA THR A 36 18.12 -13.62 -21.15
C THR A 36 17.61 -12.26 -20.71
N THR A 37 16.35 -11.94 -21.00
CA THR A 37 15.72 -10.67 -20.58
C THR A 37 15.74 -10.52 -19.06
N LEU A 38 15.31 -11.54 -18.31
CA LEU A 38 15.32 -11.50 -16.84
C LEU A 38 16.74 -11.35 -16.29
N ARG A 39 17.72 -12.08 -16.82
CA ARG A 39 19.11 -11.93 -16.40
C ARG A 39 19.63 -10.51 -16.62
N ARG A 40 19.25 -9.87 -17.73
CA ARG A 40 19.64 -8.47 -17.98
C ARG A 40 19.00 -7.48 -17.02
N ILE A 41 17.75 -7.71 -16.62
CA ILE A 41 17.10 -6.92 -15.58
C ILE A 41 17.83 -7.08 -14.24
N MET A 42 18.18 -8.32 -13.89
CA MET A 42 18.89 -8.63 -12.64
C MET A 42 20.35 -8.13 -12.61
N ASP A 43 20.96 -7.91 -13.78
CA ASP A 43 22.31 -7.34 -13.91
C ASP A 43 22.32 -5.80 -13.75
N VAL A 44 21.16 -5.15 -13.68
CA VAL A 44 21.10 -3.70 -13.42
C VAL A 44 21.50 -3.45 -11.98
N SER A 45 22.55 -2.66 -11.79
CA SER A 45 22.94 -2.22 -10.46
C SER A 45 21.89 -1.26 -9.91
N ASP A 46 21.57 -1.41 -8.63
CA ASP A 46 20.82 -0.38 -7.91
C ASP A 46 21.63 0.92 -7.90
N ASP A 47 20.97 2.01 -8.22
CA ASP A 47 21.53 3.34 -7.99
C ASP A 47 21.78 3.51 -6.49
N ALA A 48 22.82 4.27 -6.13
CA ALA A 48 23.11 4.58 -4.74
C ALA A 48 21.84 5.13 -4.07
N ARG A 49 21.44 4.51 -2.96
CA ARG A 49 20.24 4.92 -2.21
C ARG A 49 20.36 6.39 -1.86
N ALA A 50 19.38 7.17 -2.30
CA ALA A 50 19.23 8.54 -1.81
C ALA A 50 18.81 8.51 -0.34
N SER A 51 19.19 9.51 0.44
CA SER A 51 18.70 9.73 1.80
C SER A 51 17.18 9.85 1.79
N VAL A 52 16.50 9.14 2.68
CA VAL A 52 15.04 9.04 2.74
C VAL A 52 14.54 9.73 4.00
N VAL A 53 13.84 10.84 3.83
CA VAL A 53 13.26 11.63 4.92
C VAL A 53 11.80 11.24 5.20
N TYR A 54 11.04 10.99 4.16
CA TYR A 54 9.61 10.65 4.23
C TYR A 54 9.39 9.23 3.72
N LEU A 55 9.30 8.28 4.65
CA LEU A 55 9.15 6.87 4.34
C LEU A 55 7.68 6.47 4.26
N GLY A 56 7.28 5.87 3.15
CA GLY A 56 6.05 5.09 3.02
C GLY A 56 6.36 3.61 3.18
N ILE A 57 5.59 2.91 4.01
CA ILE A 57 5.74 1.47 4.23
C ILE A 57 4.38 0.78 4.09
N ASP A 58 4.32 -0.25 3.24
CA ASP A 58 3.11 -1.03 2.98
C ASP A 58 3.47 -2.49 2.71
N ASP A 59 2.50 -3.40 2.91
CA ASP A 59 2.67 -4.80 2.56
C ASP A 59 2.03 -5.13 1.22
N PHE A 60 2.64 -6.02 0.47
CA PHE A 60 2.08 -6.54 -0.76
C PHE A 60 2.25 -8.06 -0.88
N SER A 61 1.40 -8.67 -1.68
CA SER A 61 1.41 -10.12 -1.89
C SER A 61 1.99 -10.46 -3.26
N PHE A 62 3.10 -11.20 -3.31
CA PHE A 62 3.62 -11.79 -4.55
C PHE A 62 2.68 -12.82 -5.15
N ARG A 63 1.94 -13.52 -4.31
CA ARG A 63 0.92 -14.49 -4.69
C ARG A 63 -0.20 -14.44 -3.67
N ARG A 64 -1.41 -14.17 -4.14
CA ARG A 64 -2.60 -14.02 -3.31
C ARG A 64 -2.65 -15.07 -2.20
N GLY A 65 -2.51 -14.64 -0.95
CA GLY A 65 -2.65 -15.46 0.24
C GLY A 65 -1.43 -16.29 0.67
N TYR A 66 -0.28 -16.24 -0.03
CA TYR A 66 0.82 -17.17 0.27
C TYR A 66 2.16 -16.53 0.62
N ARG A 67 2.51 -15.41 0.04
CA ARG A 67 3.80 -14.74 0.30
C ARG A 67 3.59 -13.24 0.30
N PHE A 68 3.83 -12.66 1.45
CA PHE A 68 3.81 -11.21 1.64
C PHE A 68 5.25 -10.71 1.73
N ALA A 69 5.42 -9.47 1.31
CA ALA A 69 6.65 -8.72 1.41
C ALA A 69 6.29 -7.27 1.72
N THR A 70 7.28 -6.49 2.14
CA THR A 70 7.10 -5.08 2.42
C THR A 70 7.70 -4.26 1.29
N ILE A 71 6.98 -3.25 0.83
CA ILE A 71 7.48 -2.23 -0.07
C ILE A 71 7.80 -0.96 0.71
N LEU A 72 8.96 -0.40 0.44
CA LEU A 72 9.42 0.87 0.99
C LEU A 72 9.43 1.90 -0.13
N VAL A 73 8.83 3.04 0.10
CA VAL A 73 8.65 4.11 -0.89
C VAL A 73 9.15 5.42 -0.30
N ASP A 74 9.95 6.14 -1.05
CA ASP A 74 10.22 7.53 -0.75
C ASP A 74 9.02 8.38 -1.18
N LEU A 75 8.37 9.03 -0.21
CA LEU A 75 7.16 9.80 -0.46
C LEU A 75 7.44 11.17 -1.09
N GLU A 76 8.69 11.63 -1.09
CA GLU A 76 9.08 12.86 -1.75
C GLU A 76 9.22 12.65 -3.27
N SER A 77 9.97 11.62 -3.66
CA SER A 77 10.17 11.28 -5.08
C SER A 77 9.06 10.39 -5.65
N HIS A 78 8.19 9.81 -4.80
CA HIS A 78 7.18 8.81 -5.14
C HIS A 78 7.77 7.54 -5.80
N ARG A 79 8.99 7.17 -5.44
CA ARG A 79 9.68 6.00 -6.00
C ARG A 79 9.81 4.89 -4.96
N PRO A 80 9.60 3.62 -5.36
CA PRO A 80 9.99 2.51 -4.51
C PRO A 80 11.51 2.52 -4.33
N ILE A 81 11.96 2.35 -3.11
CA ILE A 81 13.38 2.41 -2.72
C ILE A 81 13.93 1.07 -2.29
N ASP A 82 13.06 0.21 -1.74
CA ASP A 82 13.47 -1.14 -1.37
C ASP A 82 12.26 -2.09 -1.26
N LEU A 83 12.56 -3.39 -1.27
CA LEU A 83 11.60 -4.47 -1.08
C LEU A 83 12.13 -5.43 -0.01
N LEU A 84 11.47 -5.50 1.13
CA LEU A 84 11.82 -6.44 2.17
C LEU A 84 11.16 -7.81 1.91
N PRO A 85 11.83 -8.92 2.24
CA PRO A 85 11.39 -10.26 1.86
C PRO A 85 10.15 -10.75 2.61
N ASP A 86 9.77 -10.07 3.69
CA ASP A 86 8.67 -10.41 4.58
C ASP A 86 7.97 -9.13 5.08
N ARG A 87 7.06 -9.28 6.03
CA ARG A 87 6.36 -8.18 6.72
C ARG A 87 6.59 -8.18 8.23
N GLN A 88 7.76 -8.66 8.64
CA GLN A 88 8.12 -8.72 10.06
C GLN A 88 8.58 -7.36 10.56
N ALA A 89 8.22 -7.06 11.81
CA ALA A 89 8.62 -5.81 12.45
C ALA A 89 10.15 -5.68 12.54
N GLU A 90 10.82 -6.79 12.82
CA GLU A 90 12.29 -6.85 12.97
C GLU A 90 13.01 -6.49 11.67
N THR A 91 12.53 -7.00 10.53
CA THR A 91 13.12 -6.73 9.20
C THR A 91 12.94 -5.25 8.84
N ALA A 92 11.75 -4.69 9.08
CA ALA A 92 11.48 -3.28 8.85
C ALA A 92 12.30 -2.38 9.80
N ALA A 93 12.39 -2.76 11.08
CA ALA A 93 13.20 -2.02 12.07
C ALA A 93 14.69 -2.04 11.74
N ALA A 94 15.23 -3.18 11.27
CA ALA A 94 16.63 -3.27 10.85
C ALA A 94 16.93 -2.29 9.71
N TRP A 95 16.05 -2.26 8.71
CA TRP A 95 16.18 -1.34 7.59
C TRP A 95 16.10 0.14 8.02
N MET A 96 15.16 0.49 8.91
CA MET A 96 15.01 1.87 9.42
C MET A 96 16.23 2.32 10.23
N ARG A 97 16.90 1.42 10.99
CA ARG A 97 18.13 1.75 11.73
C ARG A 97 19.29 2.12 10.81
N GLU A 98 19.32 1.57 9.60
CA GLU A 98 20.31 1.92 8.57
C GLU A 98 20.04 3.27 7.91
N ASN A 99 18.84 3.86 8.14
CA ASN A 99 18.39 5.12 7.53
C ASN A 99 17.92 6.11 8.64
N PRO A 100 18.84 6.63 9.45
CA PRO A 100 18.51 7.46 10.63
C PRO A 100 17.92 8.84 10.31
N GLU A 101 17.97 9.28 9.06
CA GLU A 101 17.42 10.53 8.55
C GLU A 101 15.90 10.53 8.39
N ILE A 102 15.25 9.38 8.54
CA ILE A 102 13.80 9.26 8.45
C ILE A 102 13.13 10.11 9.53
N SER A 103 12.35 11.09 9.12
CA SER A 103 11.62 11.99 10.02
C SER A 103 10.11 11.71 10.05
N VAL A 104 9.57 11.09 8.99
CA VAL A 104 8.15 10.72 8.89
C VAL A 104 8.02 9.31 8.36
N VAL A 105 7.18 8.50 8.99
CA VAL A 105 6.82 7.16 8.54
C VAL A 105 5.31 7.11 8.29
N SER A 106 4.92 7.04 7.02
CA SER A 106 3.54 6.78 6.62
C SER A 106 3.34 5.28 6.48
N ARG A 107 2.37 4.73 7.19
CA ARG A 107 2.08 3.30 7.24
C ARG A 107 0.59 3.02 7.29
N ASP A 108 0.25 1.78 6.98
CA ASP A 108 -1.06 1.25 7.28
C ASP A 108 -1.25 1.07 8.82
N ARG A 109 -2.38 0.54 9.25
CA ARG A 109 -2.66 0.27 10.67
C ARG A 109 -2.00 -1.00 11.23
N ALA A 110 -1.16 -1.70 10.45
CA ALA A 110 -0.50 -2.90 10.94
C ALA A 110 0.37 -2.60 12.16
N SER A 111 0.15 -3.33 13.24
CA SER A 111 0.88 -3.15 14.51
C SER A 111 2.38 -3.42 14.35
N ALA A 112 2.77 -4.31 13.44
CA ALA A 112 4.15 -4.65 13.16
C ALA A 112 4.97 -3.43 12.72
N TYR A 113 4.47 -2.66 11.74
CA TYR A 113 5.18 -1.46 11.28
C TYR A 113 5.16 -0.32 12.31
N ALA A 114 4.08 -0.24 13.13
CA ALA A 114 4.05 0.68 14.25
C ALA A 114 5.15 0.40 15.26
N SER A 115 5.31 -0.87 15.64
CA SER A 115 6.35 -1.31 16.57
C SER A 115 7.74 -1.09 15.98
N ALA A 116 7.96 -1.45 14.72
CA ALA A 116 9.22 -1.25 14.01
C ALA A 116 9.63 0.23 14.01
N ALA A 117 8.72 1.13 13.63
CA ALA A 117 9.01 2.56 13.61
C ALA A 117 9.25 3.15 15.01
N SER A 118 8.50 2.71 16.03
CA SER A 118 8.70 3.16 17.41
C SER A 118 10.05 2.72 17.99
N GLU A 119 10.53 1.54 17.59
CA GLU A 119 11.80 1.00 18.05
C GLU A 119 13.00 1.58 17.29
N ALA A 120 12.91 1.62 15.96
CA ALA A 120 14.05 1.93 15.10
C ALA A 120 14.19 3.42 14.78
N ALA A 121 13.07 4.16 14.73
CA ALA A 121 13.04 5.58 14.47
C ALA A 121 12.11 6.32 15.46
N PRO A 122 12.42 6.32 16.78
CA PRO A 122 11.56 6.90 17.81
C PRO A 122 11.35 8.41 17.67
N HIS A 123 12.21 9.09 16.93
CA HIS A 123 12.12 10.50 16.61
C HIS A 123 11.20 10.79 15.42
N ALA A 124 10.89 9.78 14.62
CA ALA A 124 10.06 9.95 13.43
C ALA A 124 8.56 10.08 13.79
N VAL A 125 7.87 10.96 13.10
CA VAL A 125 6.42 11.12 13.22
C VAL A 125 5.73 10.00 12.44
N GLN A 126 4.94 9.19 13.13
CA GLN A 126 4.15 8.15 12.47
C GLN A 126 2.81 8.71 12.00
N VAL A 127 2.49 8.53 10.74
CA VAL A 127 1.27 8.99 10.08
C VAL A 127 0.48 7.80 9.55
N ALA A 128 -0.83 7.79 9.78
CA ALA A 128 -1.70 6.79 9.16
C ALA A 128 -1.87 7.07 7.66
N ASP A 129 -1.82 6.04 6.85
CA ASP A 129 -2.11 6.17 5.42
C ASP A 129 -3.52 6.74 5.20
N ARG A 130 -3.59 7.80 4.41
CA ARG A 130 -4.84 8.49 4.08
C ARG A 130 -5.86 7.57 3.41
N PHE A 131 -5.41 6.62 2.60
CA PHE A 131 -6.30 5.66 1.95
C PHE A 131 -7.02 4.79 2.99
N GLN A 132 -6.32 4.31 4.02
CA GLN A 132 -6.91 3.51 5.09
C GLN A 132 -7.92 4.31 5.92
N VAL A 133 -7.65 5.59 6.17
CA VAL A 133 -8.59 6.49 6.84
C VAL A 133 -9.86 6.66 6.01
N SER A 134 -9.72 6.94 4.71
CA SER A 134 -10.86 7.07 3.78
C SER A 134 -11.67 5.79 3.66
N LYS A 135 -11.01 4.63 3.57
CA LYS A 135 -11.65 3.31 3.52
C LYS A 135 -12.49 3.07 4.77
N ASN A 136 -11.93 3.28 5.95
CA ASN A 136 -12.65 3.10 7.22
C ASN A 136 -13.86 4.03 7.34
N LEU A 137 -13.73 5.28 6.89
CA LEU A 137 -14.84 6.22 6.87
C LEU A 137 -15.95 5.73 5.92
N THR A 138 -15.58 5.23 4.74
CA THR A 138 -16.53 4.66 3.78
C THR A 138 -17.25 3.45 4.37
N GLU A 139 -16.52 2.53 4.99
CA GLU A 139 -17.10 1.34 5.65
C GLU A 139 -18.04 1.73 6.80
N ALA A 140 -17.64 2.68 7.64
CA ALA A 140 -18.49 3.18 8.72
C ALA A 140 -19.77 3.86 8.16
N THR A 141 -19.65 4.62 7.10
CA THR A 141 -20.78 5.27 6.42
C THR A 141 -21.72 4.22 5.81
N GLN A 142 -21.19 3.18 5.16
CA GLN A 142 -22.00 2.08 4.62
C GLN A 142 -22.76 1.33 5.70
N LEU A 143 -22.14 1.06 6.84
CA LEU A 143 -22.80 0.42 7.99
C LEU A 143 -23.90 1.30 8.56
N LEU A 144 -23.68 2.61 8.66
CA LEU A 144 -24.71 3.56 9.11
C LEU A 144 -25.90 3.58 8.14
N LEU A 145 -25.63 3.72 6.85
CA LEU A 145 -26.66 3.71 5.81
C LEU A 145 -27.46 2.40 5.80
N ALA A 146 -26.79 1.26 5.98
CA ALA A 146 -27.46 -0.03 6.07
C ALA A 146 -28.40 -0.14 7.27
N ARG A 147 -28.05 0.46 8.43
CA ARG A 147 -28.92 0.53 9.62
C ARG A 147 -30.13 1.42 9.38
N CYS A 148 -29.92 2.58 8.73
CA CYS A 148 -30.98 3.54 8.44
C CYS A 148 -31.73 3.23 7.13
N GLN A 149 -31.51 2.10 6.50
CA GLN A 149 -32.08 1.78 5.18
C GLN A 149 -33.62 1.85 5.17
N ALA A 150 -34.28 1.38 6.24
CA ALA A 150 -35.75 1.43 6.34
C ALA A 150 -36.26 2.88 6.38
N GLU A 151 -35.58 3.74 7.14
CA GLU A 151 -35.92 5.15 7.27
C GLU A 151 -35.65 5.93 5.97
N ILE A 152 -34.54 5.63 5.30
CA ILE A 152 -34.16 6.22 3.99
C ILE A 152 -35.21 5.85 2.93
N VAL A 153 -35.64 4.58 2.89
CA VAL A 153 -36.66 4.11 1.96
C VAL A 153 -38.03 4.75 2.26
N ALA A 154 -38.39 4.88 3.53
CA ALA A 154 -39.62 5.57 3.95
C ALA A 154 -39.62 7.05 3.55
N ALA A 155 -38.51 7.75 3.80
CA ALA A 155 -38.32 9.14 3.39
C ALA A 155 -38.38 9.30 1.85
N GLY A 156 -37.77 8.39 1.09
CA GLY A 156 -37.80 8.39 -0.37
C GLY A 156 -39.21 8.13 -0.96
N LYS A 157 -40.11 7.50 -0.21
CA LYS A 157 -41.53 7.32 -0.55
C LYS A 157 -42.42 8.49 -0.10
N GLY A 158 -41.86 9.54 0.49
CA GLY A 158 -42.60 10.67 1.03
C GLY A 158 -43.28 10.38 2.37
N GLU A 159 -42.96 9.25 3.01
CA GLU A 159 -43.40 8.94 4.38
C GLU A 159 -42.59 9.76 5.37
N LYS A 160 -43.25 10.41 6.33
CA LYS A 160 -42.53 11.19 7.36
C LYS A 160 -41.75 10.24 8.26
N PRO A 161 -40.48 10.54 8.60
CA PRO A 161 -39.72 9.73 9.54
C PRO A 161 -40.44 9.68 10.89
N THR A 162 -40.34 8.54 11.56
CA THR A 162 -40.88 8.37 12.91
C THR A 162 -40.22 9.38 13.84
N GLN A 163 -41.01 10.22 14.46
CA GLN A 163 -40.52 11.23 15.39
C GLN A 163 -40.72 10.73 16.83
N ASN A 164 -39.76 11.04 17.70
CA ASN A 164 -39.93 10.84 19.14
C ASN A 164 -40.96 11.88 19.69
N GLU A 165 -41.37 11.69 20.93
CA GLU A 165 -42.34 12.57 21.60
C GLU A 165 -41.94 14.04 21.63
N SER A 166 -40.69 14.38 21.37
CA SER A 166 -40.15 15.75 21.26
C SER A 166 -40.03 16.28 19.82
N GLY A 167 -40.53 15.53 18.81
CA GLY A 167 -40.59 16.00 17.42
C GLY A 167 -39.26 15.88 16.66
N GLN A 168 -38.25 15.23 17.23
CA GLN A 168 -36.96 15.01 16.57
C GLN A 168 -36.93 13.64 15.90
N PRO A 169 -36.24 13.47 14.74
CA PRO A 169 -36.08 12.16 14.14
C PRO A 169 -35.33 11.23 15.11
N THR A 170 -35.90 10.09 15.39
CA THR A 170 -35.30 9.11 16.31
C THR A 170 -34.11 8.45 15.62
N ILE A 171 -32.92 9.01 15.82
CA ILE A 171 -31.68 8.29 15.61
C ILE A 171 -31.34 7.69 16.99
N SER A 172 -31.57 6.41 17.20
CA SER A 172 -31.17 5.74 18.43
C SER A 172 -29.65 5.58 18.45
N ILE A 173 -28.98 6.56 19.02
CA ILE A 173 -27.53 6.52 19.27
C ILE A 173 -27.19 5.45 20.35
N GLU A 174 -28.17 4.92 21.06
CA GLU A 174 -27.99 3.94 22.14
C GLU A 174 -27.43 2.58 21.71
N GLU A 175 -27.48 2.26 20.44
CA GLU A 175 -26.89 1.02 19.91
C GLU A 175 -25.48 1.17 19.30
N TRP A 176 -24.86 2.34 19.36
CA TRP A 176 -23.49 2.48 18.92
C TRP A 176 -22.52 1.87 19.94
N ARG A 177 -22.26 0.59 19.82
CA ARG A 177 -21.12 -0.05 20.51
C ARG A 177 -19.88 0.09 19.60
N PRO A 178 -18.78 0.70 20.10
CA PRO A 178 -17.53 0.62 19.36
C PRO A 178 -17.20 -0.86 19.19
N MET A 179 -16.92 -1.25 17.95
CA MET A 179 -16.46 -2.61 17.65
C MET A 179 -15.20 -2.87 18.47
N SER A 180 -15.29 -3.79 19.41
CA SER A 180 -14.12 -4.31 20.13
C SER A 180 -13.11 -4.81 19.10
N THR A 181 -11.92 -4.26 19.14
CA THR A 181 -10.78 -4.72 18.36
C THR A 181 -10.59 -6.21 18.66
N PRO A 182 -10.61 -7.10 17.65
CA PRO A 182 -10.22 -8.48 17.88
C PRO A 182 -8.76 -8.53 18.31
N ALA A 183 -8.50 -9.31 19.36
CA ALA A 183 -7.20 -9.52 19.95
C ALA A 183 -6.22 -10.19 18.96
#